data_e3c4ee3f8b64045a719b511ba512db62
#
_entry.id   e3c4ee3f8b64045a719b511ba512db62
#
_cell.length_a   1.000
_cell.length_b   1.000
_cell.length_c   1.000
_cell.angle_alpha   90.00
_cell.angle_beta   90.00
_cell.angle_gamma   90.00
#
_symmetry.space_group_name_H-M   'P 1'
#
loop_
_entity.id
_entity.type
_entity.pdbx_description
1 polymer ?
#
loop_
_entity_poly.entity_id
_entity_poly.type
_entity_poly.pdbx_seq_one_letter_code
_entity_poly.pdbx_strand_id
1 'polypeptide(L)'
;MDRIEIEIKLNRDRAWLLEKLGSMPTDDLTSPRTFSEHDPESRWSFADHFVHTTLIEQNWNAMFRRHVGGDQGLAPRLRSDGTPQSMDEIMASIHGWTEEWKAEHSGKPFSELVRLGQAVRADTLALLAELSDEDLESKIPGAPWADATVGGIMAANADHGRMHYAWAEQDPVASTDRRINEARGAI
;
A
#
# COMPACT_ATOMS: atom_id res chain seq x y z
N MET A 1 -7.67 -5.34 19.02
CA MET A 1 -8.43 -4.12 18.56
C MET A 1 -9.80 -4.61 18.13
N ASP A 2 -10.85 -4.01 18.64
CA ASP A 2 -12.19 -4.42 18.28
C ASP A 2 -12.61 -3.87 16.88
N ARG A 3 -13.72 -4.39 16.36
CA ARG A 3 -14.25 -4.03 15.03
C ARG A 3 -14.52 -2.53 14.89
N ILE A 4 -15.08 -1.92 15.91
CA ILE A 4 -15.44 -0.49 15.89
C ILE A 4 -14.18 0.36 15.85
N GLU A 5 -13.16 0.01 16.62
CA GLU A 5 -11.86 0.71 16.61
C GLU A 5 -11.18 0.59 15.24
N ILE A 6 -11.22 -0.60 14.60
CA ILE A 6 -10.68 -0.81 13.25
C ILE A 6 -11.42 0.07 12.24
N GLU A 7 -12.76 0.06 12.26
CA GLU A 7 -13.58 0.87 11.35
C GLU A 7 -13.31 2.36 11.50
N ILE A 8 -13.29 2.87 12.73
CA ILE A 8 -12.98 4.27 13.02
C ILE A 8 -11.60 4.65 12.47
N LYS A 9 -10.60 3.81 12.71
CA LYS A 9 -9.24 4.04 12.25
C LYS A 9 -9.15 4.07 10.73
N LEU A 10 -9.74 3.09 10.05
CA LEU A 10 -9.79 3.00 8.60
C LEU A 10 -10.45 4.24 7.96
N ASN A 11 -11.59 4.68 8.50
CA ASN A 11 -12.32 5.83 7.99
C ASN A 11 -11.57 7.14 8.25
N ARG A 12 -11.07 7.35 9.46
CA ARG A 12 -10.33 8.55 9.84
C ARG A 12 -9.07 8.75 8.97
N ASP A 13 -8.29 7.69 8.81
CA ASP A 13 -7.00 7.81 8.13
C ASP A 13 -7.16 7.94 6.61
N ARG A 14 -8.20 7.33 6.03
CA ARG A 14 -8.56 7.56 4.64
C ARG A 14 -9.09 8.99 4.40
N ALA A 15 -9.97 9.48 5.27
CA ALA A 15 -10.48 10.84 5.16
C ALA A 15 -9.34 11.87 5.24
N TRP A 16 -8.42 11.70 6.18
CA TRP A 16 -7.23 12.53 6.30
C TRP A 16 -6.36 12.52 5.02
N LEU A 17 -6.10 11.32 4.46
CA LEU A 17 -5.29 11.18 3.25
C LEU A 17 -5.95 11.88 2.05
N LEU A 18 -7.26 11.69 1.86
CA LEU A 18 -8.00 12.33 0.78
C LEU A 18 -8.08 13.85 0.94
N GLU A 19 -8.19 14.37 2.16
CA GLU A 19 -8.13 15.81 2.44
C GLU A 19 -6.76 16.39 2.03
N LYS A 20 -5.68 15.72 2.45
CA LYS A 20 -4.31 16.15 2.12
C LYS A 20 -4.06 16.16 0.62
N LEU A 21 -4.35 15.05 -0.06
CA LEU A 21 -4.12 14.93 -1.49
C LEU A 21 -5.09 15.79 -2.32
N GLY A 22 -6.36 15.91 -1.89
CA GLY A 22 -7.36 16.71 -2.58
C GLY A 22 -7.12 18.22 -2.51
N SER A 23 -6.31 18.69 -1.55
CA SER A 23 -5.92 20.10 -1.43
C SER A 23 -4.66 20.46 -2.22
N MET A 24 -3.97 19.46 -2.82
CA MET A 24 -2.75 19.68 -3.58
C MET A 24 -3.04 20.14 -5.02
N PRO A 25 -2.22 21.04 -5.59
CA PRO A 25 -2.19 21.27 -7.01
C PRO A 25 -1.90 19.97 -7.79
N THR A 26 -2.46 19.85 -8.99
CA THR A 26 -2.27 18.66 -9.83
C THR A 26 -0.80 18.35 -10.10
N ASP A 27 0.00 19.38 -10.35
CA ASP A 27 1.44 19.22 -10.60
C ASP A 27 2.17 18.64 -9.39
N ASP A 28 1.79 19.01 -8.16
CA ASP A 28 2.37 18.46 -6.94
C ASP A 28 1.96 16.99 -6.72
N LEU A 29 0.72 16.64 -7.09
CA LEU A 29 0.22 15.25 -7.00
C LEU A 29 0.97 14.29 -7.92
N THR A 30 1.42 14.76 -9.09
CA THR A 30 2.02 13.94 -10.14
C THR A 30 3.53 14.09 -10.26
N SER A 31 4.12 15.06 -9.58
CA SER A 31 5.57 15.25 -9.56
C SER A 31 6.28 14.12 -8.80
N PRO A 32 7.42 13.63 -9.30
CA PRO A 32 8.23 12.63 -8.60
C PRO A 32 8.67 13.11 -7.22
N ARG A 33 8.47 12.28 -6.20
CA ARG A 33 8.81 12.58 -4.79
C ARG A 33 9.76 11.57 -4.18
N THR A 34 9.59 10.28 -4.51
CA THR A 34 10.39 9.21 -3.93
C THR A 34 11.02 8.36 -5.01
N PHE A 35 12.08 7.66 -4.63
CA PHE A 35 12.62 6.56 -5.42
C PHE A 35 11.88 5.27 -5.06
N SER A 36 11.71 4.36 -6.01
CA SER A 36 11.30 3.01 -5.67
C SER A 36 12.38 2.32 -4.82
N GLU A 37 11.97 1.55 -3.85
CA GLU A 37 12.92 0.79 -3.02
C GLU A 37 13.69 -0.27 -3.81
N HIS A 38 13.15 -0.72 -4.95
CA HIS A 38 13.66 -1.85 -5.72
C HIS A 38 14.06 -1.51 -7.15
N ASP A 39 13.65 -0.35 -7.64
CA ASP A 39 14.07 0.19 -8.93
C ASP A 39 14.53 1.63 -8.75
N PRO A 40 15.84 1.87 -8.63
CA PRO A 40 16.37 3.21 -8.39
C PRO A 40 16.11 4.18 -9.55
N GLU A 41 15.71 3.71 -10.72
CA GLU A 41 15.30 4.53 -11.86
C GLU A 41 13.82 4.89 -11.81
N SER A 42 13.01 4.12 -11.09
CA SER A 42 11.59 4.43 -10.92
C SER A 42 11.37 5.54 -9.89
N ARG A 43 10.51 6.47 -10.24
CA ARG A 43 10.13 7.63 -9.40
C ARG A 43 8.64 7.57 -9.12
N TRP A 44 8.27 7.80 -7.86
CA TRP A 44 6.89 7.75 -7.40
C TRP A 44 6.42 9.14 -6.97
N SER A 45 5.25 9.51 -7.44
CA SER A 45 4.50 10.69 -7.03
C SER A 45 3.55 10.37 -5.87
N PHE A 46 2.89 11.39 -5.31
CA PHE A 46 1.80 11.19 -4.35
C PHE A 46 0.65 10.35 -4.93
N ALA A 47 0.33 10.54 -6.22
CA ALA A 47 -0.70 9.74 -6.89
C ALA A 47 -0.30 8.26 -7.00
N ASP A 48 0.97 7.96 -7.28
CA ASP A 48 1.48 6.58 -7.33
C ASP A 48 1.43 5.92 -5.95
N HIS A 49 1.80 6.64 -4.88
CA HIS A 49 1.66 6.16 -3.51
C HIS A 49 0.21 5.89 -3.12
N PHE A 50 -0.72 6.73 -3.57
CA PHE A 50 -2.14 6.51 -3.32
C PHE A 50 -2.67 5.25 -4.02
N VAL A 51 -2.27 5.03 -5.29
CA VAL A 51 -2.61 3.80 -6.04
C VAL A 51 -2.03 2.58 -5.32
N HIS A 52 -0.74 2.62 -4.98
CA HIS A 52 -0.07 1.53 -4.28
C HIS A 52 -0.81 1.12 -3.01
N THR A 53 -1.05 2.06 -2.10
CA THR A 53 -1.73 1.76 -0.83
C THR A 53 -3.16 1.27 -1.01
N THR A 54 -3.85 1.73 -2.06
CA THR A 54 -5.19 1.25 -2.43
C THR A 54 -5.16 -0.19 -2.92
N LEU A 55 -4.23 -0.55 -3.79
CA LEU A 55 -4.16 -1.90 -4.36
C LEU A 55 -3.58 -2.93 -3.36
N ILE A 56 -2.71 -2.49 -2.46
CA ILE A 56 -2.30 -3.32 -1.32
C ILE A 56 -3.53 -3.65 -0.43
N GLU A 57 -4.38 -2.67 -0.13
CA GLU A 57 -5.64 -2.90 0.61
C GLU A 57 -6.54 -3.92 -0.10
N GLN A 58 -6.70 -3.80 -1.41
CA GLN A 58 -7.47 -4.74 -2.22
C GLN A 58 -6.91 -6.17 -2.13
N ASN A 59 -5.59 -6.32 -2.22
CA ASN A 59 -4.93 -7.62 -2.09
C ASN A 59 -5.10 -8.23 -0.69
N TRP A 60 -5.02 -7.41 0.34
CA TRP A 60 -5.26 -7.87 1.71
C TRP A 60 -6.70 -8.32 1.89
N ASN A 61 -7.70 -7.63 1.34
CA ASN A 61 -9.08 -8.09 1.37
C ASN A 61 -9.24 -9.48 0.74
N ALA A 62 -8.59 -9.73 -0.40
CA ALA A 62 -8.60 -11.05 -1.02
C ALA A 62 -7.91 -12.12 -0.16
N MET A 63 -6.82 -11.77 0.52
CA MET A 63 -6.12 -12.65 1.46
C MET A 63 -7.01 -12.98 2.67
N PHE A 64 -7.67 -12.01 3.27
CA PHE A 64 -8.56 -12.21 4.41
C PHE A 64 -9.72 -13.14 4.06
N ARG A 65 -10.38 -12.91 2.91
CA ARG A 65 -11.47 -13.78 2.46
C ARG A 65 -11.02 -15.22 2.27
N ARG A 66 -9.85 -15.45 1.70
CA ARG A 66 -9.30 -16.81 1.56
C ARG A 66 -9.02 -17.43 2.90
N HIS A 67 -8.37 -16.70 3.81
CA HIS A 67 -8.03 -17.22 5.15
C HIS A 67 -9.28 -17.63 5.92
N VAL A 68 -10.28 -16.77 6.00
CA VAL A 68 -11.56 -17.06 6.68
C VAL A 68 -12.36 -18.16 5.96
N GLY A 69 -12.21 -18.26 4.64
CA GLY A 69 -12.78 -19.35 3.83
C GLY A 69 -12.10 -20.70 4.00
N GLY A 70 -11.09 -20.82 4.87
CA GLY A 70 -10.43 -22.07 5.24
C GLY A 70 -9.06 -22.32 4.58
N ASP A 71 -8.52 -21.38 3.84
CA ASP A 71 -7.13 -21.45 3.37
C ASP A 71 -6.16 -21.40 4.56
N GLN A 72 -5.19 -22.32 4.58
CA GLN A 72 -4.24 -22.48 5.69
C GLN A 72 -3.15 -21.40 5.71
N GLY A 73 -3.49 -20.16 5.36
CA GLY A 73 -2.56 -19.03 5.37
C GLY A 73 -1.99 -18.68 4.00
N LEU A 74 -0.86 -17.98 4.00
CA LEU A 74 -0.16 -17.68 2.76
C LEU A 74 0.46 -18.96 2.21
N ALA A 75 -0.04 -19.43 1.07
CA ALA A 75 0.58 -20.57 0.39
C ALA A 75 2.08 -20.26 0.18
N PRO A 76 2.99 -21.17 0.54
CA PRO A 76 4.40 -20.96 0.30
C PRO A 76 4.62 -20.72 -1.21
N ARG A 77 5.25 -19.60 -1.54
CA ARG A 77 5.67 -19.34 -2.91
C ARG A 77 6.84 -20.25 -3.21
N LEU A 78 6.68 -21.10 -4.25
CA LEU A 78 7.68 -22.06 -4.63
C LEU A 78 8.40 -21.60 -5.90
N ARG A 79 9.69 -21.91 -6.00
CA ARG A 79 10.45 -21.85 -7.22
C ARG A 79 10.04 -22.97 -8.19
N SER A 80 10.51 -22.91 -9.42
CA SER A 80 10.23 -23.95 -10.44
C SER A 80 10.72 -25.34 -10.07
N ASP A 81 11.70 -25.44 -9.16
CA ASP A 81 12.21 -26.72 -8.62
C ASP A 81 11.46 -27.23 -7.39
N GLY A 82 10.39 -26.55 -6.98
CA GLY A 82 9.56 -26.89 -5.83
C GLY A 82 10.11 -26.45 -4.47
N THR A 83 11.24 -25.73 -4.41
CA THR A 83 11.78 -25.18 -3.17
C THR A 83 11.08 -23.87 -2.77
N PRO A 84 10.93 -23.55 -1.47
CA PRO A 84 10.35 -22.27 -1.04
C PRO A 84 11.19 -21.08 -1.50
N GLN A 85 10.51 -20.01 -1.94
CA GLN A 85 11.17 -18.73 -2.19
C GLN A 85 11.65 -18.10 -0.86
N SER A 86 12.75 -17.38 -0.93
CA SER A 86 13.20 -16.54 0.18
C SER A 86 12.28 -15.32 0.36
N MET A 87 12.36 -14.66 1.51
CA MET A 87 11.62 -13.42 1.73
C MET A 87 12.01 -12.34 0.70
N ASP A 88 13.30 -12.23 0.36
CA ASP A 88 13.79 -11.28 -0.64
C ASP A 88 13.19 -11.53 -2.01
N GLU A 89 13.08 -12.80 -2.44
CA GLU A 89 12.43 -13.16 -3.71
C GLU A 89 10.92 -12.84 -3.70
N ILE A 90 10.26 -13.08 -2.55
CA ILE A 90 8.85 -12.73 -2.37
C ILE A 90 8.66 -11.21 -2.45
N MET A 91 9.50 -10.46 -1.75
CA MET A 91 9.46 -8.99 -1.77
C MET A 91 9.75 -8.47 -3.18
N ALA A 92 10.78 -8.96 -3.87
CA ALA A 92 11.07 -8.57 -5.25
C ALA A 92 9.88 -8.80 -6.19
N SER A 93 9.13 -9.91 -6.01
CA SER A 93 7.91 -10.17 -6.77
C SER A 93 6.80 -9.17 -6.45
N ILE A 94 6.60 -8.82 -5.16
CA ILE A 94 5.62 -7.81 -4.74
C ILE A 94 5.95 -6.45 -5.38
N HIS A 95 7.22 -6.07 -5.38
CA HIS A 95 7.65 -4.82 -6.01
C HIS A 95 7.45 -4.81 -7.52
N GLY A 96 7.64 -5.96 -8.19
CA GLY A 96 7.29 -6.11 -9.60
C GLY A 96 5.83 -5.73 -9.88
N TRP A 97 4.90 -6.26 -9.12
CA TRP A 97 3.49 -5.90 -9.34
C TRP A 97 3.20 -4.43 -9.00
N THR A 98 3.84 -3.86 -7.99
CA THR A 98 3.57 -2.47 -7.62
C THR A 98 4.06 -1.50 -8.69
N GLU A 99 5.14 -1.81 -9.39
CA GLU A 99 5.57 -1.06 -10.57
C GLU A 99 4.61 -1.25 -11.75
N GLU A 100 4.08 -2.46 -11.97
CA GLU A 100 3.05 -2.71 -12.99
C GLU A 100 1.78 -1.89 -12.69
N TRP A 101 1.31 -1.87 -11.44
CA TRP A 101 0.14 -1.07 -11.05
C TRP A 101 0.36 0.43 -11.23
N LYS A 102 1.54 0.92 -10.86
CA LYS A 102 1.93 2.29 -11.13
C LYS A 102 1.84 2.60 -12.62
N ALA A 103 2.43 1.76 -13.48
CA ALA A 103 2.40 1.95 -14.92
C ALA A 103 0.97 1.92 -15.48
N GLU A 104 0.12 0.99 -15.03
CA GLU A 104 -1.28 0.87 -15.45
C GLU A 104 -2.12 2.09 -15.08
N HIS A 105 -1.79 2.75 -13.97
CA HIS A 105 -2.55 3.88 -13.45
C HIS A 105 -1.91 5.24 -13.75
N SER A 106 -0.73 5.25 -14.34
CA SER A 106 -0.03 6.46 -14.73
C SER A 106 -0.87 7.32 -15.69
N GLY A 107 -0.91 8.62 -15.41
CA GLY A 107 -1.66 9.58 -16.24
C GLY A 107 -3.17 9.56 -16.07
N LYS A 108 -3.74 8.68 -15.26
CA LYS A 108 -5.18 8.74 -14.93
C LYS A 108 -5.48 9.99 -14.11
N PRO A 109 -6.64 10.64 -14.32
CA PRO A 109 -7.07 11.75 -13.48
C PRO A 109 -7.15 11.33 -12.01
N PHE A 110 -6.68 12.17 -11.08
CA PHE A 110 -6.69 11.83 -9.65
C PHE A 110 -8.09 11.51 -9.13
N SER A 111 -9.14 12.14 -9.67
CA SER A 111 -10.54 11.81 -9.36
C SER A 111 -10.93 10.36 -9.71
N GLU A 112 -10.30 9.75 -10.70
CA GLU A 112 -10.50 8.34 -11.04
C GLU A 112 -9.80 7.44 -10.03
N LEU A 113 -8.58 7.78 -9.61
CA LEU A 113 -7.85 7.08 -8.57
C LEU A 113 -8.60 7.14 -7.22
N VAL A 114 -9.19 8.29 -6.89
CA VAL A 114 -10.03 8.45 -5.71
C VAL A 114 -11.25 7.53 -5.76
N ARG A 115 -11.92 7.41 -6.91
CA ARG A 115 -13.05 6.48 -7.07
C ARG A 115 -12.63 5.03 -6.86
N LEU A 116 -11.47 4.62 -7.38
CA LEU A 116 -10.89 3.31 -7.12
C LEU A 116 -10.65 3.12 -5.62
N GLY A 117 -10.01 4.07 -4.95
CA GLY A 117 -9.75 4.02 -3.52
C GLY A 117 -11.01 3.96 -2.66
N GLN A 118 -12.08 4.65 -3.08
CA GLN A 118 -13.38 4.60 -2.40
C GLN A 118 -14.05 3.23 -2.57
N ALA A 119 -13.98 2.64 -3.77
CA ALA A 119 -14.55 1.32 -4.02
C ALA A 119 -13.82 0.23 -3.20
N VAL A 120 -12.50 0.25 -3.16
CA VAL A 120 -11.70 -0.69 -2.36
C VAL A 120 -11.98 -0.52 -0.87
N ARG A 121 -12.08 0.72 -0.35
CA ARG A 121 -12.41 0.97 1.04
C ARG A 121 -13.83 0.50 1.40
N ALA A 122 -14.80 0.70 0.52
CA ALA A 122 -16.16 0.19 0.73
C ALA A 122 -16.17 -1.35 0.82
N ASP A 123 -15.36 -2.03 -0.01
CA ASP A 123 -15.16 -3.47 0.05
C ASP A 123 -14.51 -3.93 1.37
N THR A 124 -13.50 -3.19 1.85
CA THR A 124 -12.85 -3.45 3.16
C THR A 124 -13.85 -3.34 4.32
N LEU A 125 -14.67 -2.29 4.31
CA LEU A 125 -15.67 -2.08 5.37
C LEU A 125 -16.80 -3.13 5.32
N ALA A 126 -17.21 -3.53 4.11
CA ALA A 126 -18.18 -4.62 3.95
C ALA A 126 -17.61 -5.94 4.50
N LEU A 127 -16.38 -6.27 4.14
CA LEU A 127 -15.69 -7.43 4.68
C LEU A 127 -15.57 -7.37 6.21
N LEU A 128 -15.15 -6.24 6.77
CA LEU A 128 -15.05 -6.05 8.22
C LEU A 128 -16.38 -6.29 8.93
N ALA A 129 -17.50 -5.89 8.32
CA ALA A 129 -18.84 -6.09 8.88
C ALA A 129 -19.28 -7.57 8.89
N GLU A 130 -18.76 -8.37 7.93
CA GLU A 130 -19.06 -9.81 7.80
C GLU A 130 -18.24 -10.69 8.76
N LEU A 131 -17.03 -10.25 9.13
CA LEU A 131 -16.11 -11.03 9.98
C LEU A 131 -16.63 -11.13 11.41
N SER A 132 -16.49 -12.31 12.04
CA SER A 132 -16.71 -12.48 13.47
C SER A 132 -15.52 -11.95 14.28
N ASP A 133 -15.67 -11.81 15.59
CA ASP A 133 -14.55 -11.45 16.48
C ASP A 133 -13.45 -12.52 16.47
N GLU A 134 -13.85 -13.80 16.35
CA GLU A 134 -12.91 -14.92 16.20
C GLU A 134 -12.11 -14.82 14.89
N ASP A 135 -12.75 -14.42 13.77
CA ASP A 135 -12.07 -14.18 12.51
C ASP A 135 -11.05 -13.05 12.64
N LEU A 136 -11.41 -11.96 13.32
CA LEU A 136 -10.50 -10.82 13.53
C LEU A 136 -9.29 -11.18 14.38
N GLU A 137 -9.43 -12.08 15.34
CA GLU A 137 -8.35 -12.57 16.20
C GLU A 137 -7.54 -13.70 15.55
N SER A 138 -8.07 -14.31 14.47
CA SER A 138 -7.40 -15.40 13.79
C SER A 138 -6.09 -14.94 13.15
N LYS A 139 -5.03 -15.77 13.29
CA LYS A 139 -3.71 -15.48 12.72
C LYS A 139 -3.57 -16.08 11.35
N ILE A 140 -3.09 -15.29 10.41
CA ILE A 140 -2.73 -15.73 9.07
C ILE A 140 -1.32 -16.32 9.11
N PRO A 141 -1.15 -17.64 8.97
CA PRO A 141 0.16 -18.26 9.02
C PRO A 141 1.11 -17.69 7.96
N GLY A 142 2.32 -17.32 8.37
CA GLY A 142 3.33 -16.75 7.47
C GLY A 142 3.15 -15.27 7.13
N ALA A 143 2.15 -14.58 7.68
CA ALA A 143 2.00 -13.14 7.49
C ALA A 143 3.06 -12.38 8.30
N PRO A 144 3.88 -11.53 7.67
CA PRO A 144 4.93 -10.77 8.37
C PRO A 144 4.44 -9.43 8.93
N TRP A 145 3.15 -9.07 8.72
CA TRP A 145 2.63 -7.75 9.05
C TRP A 145 1.93 -7.74 10.41
N ALA A 146 2.08 -6.62 11.13
CA ALA A 146 1.48 -6.39 12.44
C ALA A 146 1.73 -7.58 13.39
N ASP A 147 0.67 -8.06 14.06
CA ASP A 147 0.68 -9.24 14.91
C ASP A 147 0.23 -10.54 14.18
N ALA A 148 0.14 -10.47 12.87
CA ALA A 148 -0.36 -11.48 11.96
C ALA A 148 -1.86 -11.80 12.09
N THR A 149 -2.62 -11.12 12.95
CA THR A 149 -4.08 -11.29 13.01
C THR A 149 -4.78 -10.54 11.87
N VAL A 150 -5.94 -11.02 11.44
CA VAL A 150 -6.76 -10.34 10.42
C VAL A 150 -7.04 -8.90 10.87
N GLY A 151 -7.53 -8.70 12.09
CA GLY A 151 -7.83 -7.36 12.63
C GLY A 151 -6.60 -6.47 12.75
N GLY A 152 -5.46 -7.02 13.18
CA GLY A 152 -4.19 -6.30 13.29
C GLY A 152 -3.68 -5.81 11.93
N ILE A 153 -3.75 -6.66 10.90
CA ILE A 153 -3.35 -6.29 9.55
C ILE A 153 -4.34 -5.25 8.95
N MET A 154 -5.66 -5.41 9.16
CA MET A 154 -6.63 -4.40 8.76
C MET A 154 -6.35 -3.03 9.40
N ALA A 155 -6.03 -3.01 10.69
CA ALA A 155 -5.67 -1.78 11.39
C ALA A 155 -4.36 -1.17 10.89
N ALA A 156 -3.36 -1.99 10.59
CA ALA A 156 -2.08 -1.53 10.03
C ALA A 156 -2.25 -0.91 8.64
N ASN A 157 -3.22 -1.39 7.85
CA ASN A 157 -3.54 -0.81 6.55
C ASN A 157 -3.96 0.68 6.63
N ALA A 158 -4.60 1.08 7.71
CA ALA A 158 -4.93 2.49 7.93
C ALA A 158 -3.67 3.37 8.03
N ASP A 159 -2.64 2.90 8.74
CA ASP A 159 -1.37 3.63 8.89
C ASP A 159 -0.53 3.63 7.60
N HIS A 160 -0.73 2.64 6.73
CA HIS A 160 0.04 2.46 5.50
C HIS A 160 -0.04 3.71 4.59
N GLY A 161 -1.24 4.27 4.38
CA GLY A 161 -1.40 5.50 3.61
C GLY A 161 -0.70 6.72 4.24
N ARG A 162 -0.69 6.83 5.57
CA ARG A 162 0.03 7.90 6.28
C ARG A 162 1.53 7.77 6.14
N MET A 163 2.05 6.55 6.22
CA MET A 163 3.48 6.27 6.08
C MET A 163 3.97 6.66 4.67
N HIS A 164 3.24 6.26 3.63
CA HIS A 164 3.57 6.60 2.25
C HIS A 164 3.45 8.11 1.98
N TYR A 165 2.45 8.77 2.54
CA TYR A 165 2.32 10.22 2.46
C TYR A 165 3.51 10.93 3.10
N ALA A 166 3.87 10.56 4.33
CA ALA A 166 4.99 11.16 5.05
C ALA A 166 6.33 10.94 4.33
N TRP A 167 6.50 9.81 3.68
CA TRP A 167 7.68 9.55 2.85
C TRP A 167 7.73 10.47 1.64
N ALA A 168 6.64 10.58 0.89
CA ALA A 168 6.55 11.47 -0.27
C ALA A 168 6.69 12.95 0.10
N GLU A 169 6.24 13.35 1.29
CA GLU A 169 6.37 14.73 1.81
C GLU A 169 7.84 15.13 2.06
N GLN A 170 8.71 14.19 2.39
CA GLN A 170 10.14 14.43 2.57
C GLN A 170 10.87 14.79 1.27
N ASP A 171 10.28 14.45 0.13
CA ASP A 171 10.80 14.74 -1.21
C ASP A 171 12.29 14.38 -1.42
N PRO A 172 12.67 13.10 -1.21
CA PRO A 172 14.07 12.68 -1.36
C PRO A 172 14.60 12.83 -2.79
N VAL A 173 13.72 12.83 -3.80
CA VAL A 173 14.10 13.04 -5.22
C VAL A 173 14.65 14.44 -5.40
N ALA A 174 13.90 15.48 -4.99
CA ALA A 174 14.37 16.87 -5.12
C ALA A 174 15.65 17.14 -4.32
N SER A 175 15.77 16.53 -3.13
CA SER A 175 16.98 16.62 -2.31
C SER A 175 18.20 15.98 -2.98
N THR A 176 18.00 14.87 -3.70
CA THR A 176 19.08 14.19 -4.43
C THR A 176 19.47 14.96 -5.68
N ASP A 177 18.50 15.41 -6.46
CA ASP A 177 18.74 16.19 -7.69
C ASP A 177 19.46 17.50 -7.37
N ARG A 178 19.12 18.17 -6.28
CA ARG A 178 19.83 19.37 -5.81
C ARG A 178 21.30 19.08 -5.56
N ARG A 179 21.64 18.02 -4.82
CA ARG A 179 23.03 17.62 -4.53
C ARG A 179 23.81 17.29 -5.80
N ILE A 180 23.18 16.60 -6.76
CA ILE A 180 23.79 16.26 -8.05
C ILE A 180 24.10 17.54 -8.83
N ASN A 181 23.16 18.49 -8.88
CA ASN A 181 23.34 19.75 -9.61
C ASN A 181 24.40 20.64 -8.95
N GLU A 182 24.45 20.71 -7.61
CA GLU A 182 25.50 21.39 -6.87
C GLU A 182 26.88 20.79 -7.15
N ALA A 183 27.00 19.47 -7.16
CA ALA A 183 28.26 18.78 -7.48
C ALA A 183 28.72 19.03 -8.92
N ARG A 184 27.78 19.13 -9.88
CA ARG A 184 28.08 19.45 -11.30
C ARG A 184 28.45 20.93 -11.52
N GLY A 185 27.89 21.83 -10.71
CA GLY A 185 28.21 23.26 -10.79
C GLY A 185 29.51 23.67 -10.08
N ALA A 186 30.12 22.77 -9.34
CA ALA A 186 31.39 22.97 -8.62
C ALA A 186 32.63 22.53 -9.43
N ILE A 187 32.45 22.10 -10.69
CA ILE A 187 33.49 21.77 -11.66
C ILE A 187 33.60 22.90 -12.66
#